data_2b53e44b584e0c36235f8cdeb1a1fbca
#
_entry.id   2b53e44b584e0c36235f8cdeb1a1fbca
#
_cell.length_a   1.000
_cell.length_b   1.000
_cell.length_c   1.000
_cell.angle_alpha   90.00
_cell.angle_beta   90.00
_cell.angle_gamma   90.00
#
_symmetry.space_group_name_H-M   'P 1'
#
loop_
_entity.id
_entity.type
_entity.pdbx_description
1 polymer ?
#
loop_
_entity_poly.entity_id
_entity_poly.type
_entity_poly.pdbx_seq_one_letter_code
_entity_poly.pdbx_strand_id
1 'polypeptide(L)'
;MPSHPTLAHQSLTRQGQHLARRRLLKKAAGLSSLALLGSAGLAGCGFKFQTRQQSLSFKRVLILNESINPVTQGLSQQLQEQLTSLYGVQMVAQRAEAQLVIRLQKSRLETVAVGFSSAGRPRELEVRASLYARLENAVGDLVQPAVLLDLRRTYSVNDSEVLAAAESERFQIENITRDLQQQLLRRLVRIQSLANQVRSPAS
;
A
#
# COMPACT_ATOMS: atom_id res chain seq x y z
N MET A 1 -35.28 64.81 -34.74
CA MET A 1 -36.69 65.13 -35.12
C MET A 1 -37.28 63.87 -35.80
N PRO A 2 -38.49 63.66 -35.59
CA PRO A 2 -39.05 62.50 -34.90
C PRO A 2 -39.82 61.59 -35.89
N SER A 3 -40.17 60.37 -35.46
CA SER A 3 -41.53 59.86 -35.71
C SER A 3 -41.69 58.47 -35.21
N HIS A 4 -42.41 58.26 -34.14
CA HIS A 4 -43.21 57.06 -33.91
C HIS A 4 -44.39 57.01 -34.90
N PRO A 5 -44.86 55.85 -35.30
CA PRO A 5 -45.94 55.16 -34.62
C PRO A 5 -45.82 53.61 -34.72
N THR A 6 -46.56 52.69 -34.16
CA THR A 6 -47.93 52.65 -33.64
C THR A 6 -48.11 51.26 -33.02
N LEU A 7 -48.75 51.23 -31.88
CA LEU A 7 -49.27 50.03 -31.19
C LEU A 7 -50.41 49.38 -31.99
N ALA A 8 -50.29 48.08 -32.28
CA ALA A 8 -51.45 47.18 -32.49
C ALA A 8 -50.91 45.76 -32.83
N HIS A 9 -50.90 44.84 -31.90
CA HIS A 9 -51.15 43.40 -32.05
C HIS A 9 -50.73 42.63 -30.80
N GLN A 10 -51.39 42.88 -29.72
CA GLN A 10 -51.31 42.03 -28.55
C GLN A 10 -52.70 41.57 -28.14
N SER A 11 -53.23 40.52 -28.75
CA SER A 11 -54.43 39.87 -28.20
C SER A 11 -54.72 38.40 -28.65
N LEU A 12 -53.80 37.72 -29.34
CA LEU A 12 -54.13 36.35 -29.82
C LEU A 12 -53.22 35.22 -29.37
N THR A 13 -52.33 35.46 -28.40
CA THR A 13 -51.38 34.39 -27.98
C THR A 13 -51.62 33.82 -26.57
N ARG A 14 -52.69 34.20 -25.85
CA ARG A 14 -52.94 33.70 -24.50
C ARG A 14 -53.68 32.38 -24.36
N GLN A 15 -54.40 31.90 -25.38
CA GLN A 15 -55.16 30.66 -25.27
C GLN A 15 -54.41 29.36 -25.66
N GLY A 16 -53.32 29.45 -26.41
CA GLY A 16 -52.52 28.30 -26.78
C GLY A 16 -51.58 27.73 -25.70
N GLN A 17 -51.22 28.55 -24.71
CA GLN A 17 -50.21 28.18 -23.71
C GLN A 17 -50.70 27.24 -22.60
N HIS A 18 -51.98 27.24 -22.30
CA HIS A 18 -52.55 26.39 -21.23
C HIS A 18 -52.69 24.93 -21.60
N LEU A 19 -52.87 24.61 -22.89
CA LEU A 19 -53.00 23.22 -23.36
C LEU A 19 -51.63 22.55 -23.50
N ALA A 20 -50.58 23.29 -23.83
CA ALA A 20 -49.20 22.76 -23.92
C ALA A 20 -48.64 22.42 -22.56
N ARG A 21 -48.92 23.24 -21.53
CA ARG A 21 -48.45 22.98 -20.14
C ARG A 21 -49.06 21.73 -19.52
N ARG A 22 -50.31 21.41 -19.79
CA ARG A 22 -50.98 20.19 -19.30
C ARG A 22 -50.43 18.89 -19.90
N ARG A 23 -49.97 18.94 -21.15
CA ARG A 23 -49.35 17.77 -21.82
C ARG A 23 -47.91 17.53 -21.38
N LEU A 24 -47.17 18.58 -21.04
CA LEU A 24 -45.80 18.46 -20.47
C LEU A 24 -45.80 17.94 -19.06
N LEU A 25 -46.77 18.35 -18.22
CA LEU A 25 -46.90 17.86 -16.83
C LEU A 25 -47.30 16.37 -16.77
N LYS A 26 -48.07 15.85 -17.71
CA LYS A 26 -48.43 14.42 -17.77
C LYS A 26 -47.25 13.54 -18.24
N LYS A 27 -46.32 14.06 -19.04
CA LYS A 27 -45.12 13.34 -19.46
C LYS A 27 -44.03 13.39 -18.41
N ALA A 28 -43.94 14.44 -17.59
CA ALA A 28 -43.00 14.55 -16.49
C ALA A 28 -43.33 13.60 -15.32
N ALA A 29 -44.62 13.36 -15.04
CA ALA A 29 -45.06 12.43 -14.00
C ALA A 29 -44.75 10.96 -14.30
N GLY A 30 -44.70 10.59 -15.59
CA GLY A 30 -44.35 9.21 -16.02
C GLY A 30 -42.86 8.87 -15.93
N LEU A 31 -41.95 9.86 -16.10
CA LEU A 31 -40.51 9.66 -16.00
C LEU A 31 -40.03 9.63 -14.56
N SER A 32 -40.72 10.32 -13.64
CA SER A 32 -40.35 10.33 -12.23
C SER A 32 -40.58 9.00 -11.49
N SER A 33 -41.58 8.21 -11.93
CA SER A 33 -41.84 6.90 -11.33
C SER A 33 -40.85 5.82 -11.77
N LEU A 34 -40.23 5.95 -12.95
CA LEU A 34 -39.20 5.00 -13.40
C LEU A 34 -37.83 5.26 -12.76
N ALA A 35 -37.54 6.51 -12.35
CA ALA A 35 -36.31 6.88 -11.67
C ALA A 35 -36.28 6.42 -10.21
N LEU A 36 -37.42 6.28 -9.53
CA LEU A 36 -37.53 5.79 -8.17
C LEU A 36 -37.36 4.27 -8.06
N LEU A 37 -37.69 3.48 -9.09
CA LEU A 37 -37.42 2.04 -9.08
C LEU A 37 -35.98 1.67 -9.43
N GLY A 38 -35.25 2.56 -10.12
CA GLY A 38 -33.83 2.36 -10.46
C GLY A 38 -32.86 2.59 -9.30
N SER A 39 -33.23 3.40 -8.30
CA SER A 39 -32.35 3.71 -7.17
C SER A 39 -32.34 2.65 -6.06
N ALA A 40 -33.30 1.73 -6.03
CA ALA A 40 -33.34 0.65 -5.06
C ALA A 40 -32.37 -0.51 -5.38
N GLY A 41 -31.86 -0.59 -6.61
CA GLY A 41 -30.94 -1.65 -7.06
C GLY A 41 -29.45 -1.40 -6.76
N LEU A 42 -29.04 -0.18 -6.44
CA LEU A 42 -27.65 0.19 -6.20
C LEU A 42 -27.22 0.12 -4.72
N ALA A 43 -28.15 -0.10 -3.81
CA ALA A 43 -27.87 -0.22 -2.37
C ALA A 43 -27.40 -1.63 -1.94
N GLY A 44 -27.27 -2.58 -2.88
CA GLY A 44 -27.03 -4.00 -2.60
C GLY A 44 -25.57 -4.47 -2.70
N CYS A 45 -24.63 -3.65 -3.16
CA CYS A 45 -23.21 -3.99 -3.09
C CYS A 45 -22.66 -3.68 -1.68
N GLY A 46 -23.07 -4.47 -0.71
CA GLY A 46 -22.51 -4.48 0.62
C GLY A 46 -21.07 -5.02 0.61
N PHE A 47 -20.15 -4.34 -0.06
CA PHE A 47 -18.72 -4.49 0.20
C PHE A 47 -18.45 -3.97 1.62
N LYS A 48 -18.75 -4.81 2.62
CA LYS A 48 -18.11 -4.64 3.91
C LYS A 48 -16.63 -4.89 3.68
N PHE A 49 -15.84 -3.83 3.59
CA PHE A 49 -14.42 -3.90 3.86
C PHE A 49 -14.29 -4.45 5.27
N GLN A 50 -14.25 -5.76 5.36
CA GLN A 50 -13.89 -6.43 6.60
C GLN A 50 -12.39 -6.16 6.75
N THR A 51 -12.06 -5.01 7.32
CA THR A 51 -10.75 -4.73 7.86
C THR A 51 -10.59 -5.70 9.02
N ARG A 52 -10.28 -6.95 8.67
CA ARG A 52 -9.83 -7.92 9.64
C ARG A 52 -8.50 -7.34 10.12
N GLN A 53 -8.52 -6.58 11.21
CA GLN A 53 -7.31 -6.28 11.94
C GLN A 53 -6.69 -7.63 12.26
N GLN A 54 -5.71 -8.03 11.45
CA GLN A 54 -4.94 -9.24 11.72
C GLN A 54 -4.15 -8.94 12.99
N SER A 55 -4.76 -9.23 14.14
CA SER A 55 -4.07 -9.08 15.41
C SER A 55 -2.99 -10.14 15.48
N LEU A 56 -1.74 -9.73 15.65
CA LEU A 56 -0.65 -10.65 15.91
C LEU A 56 -0.78 -11.25 17.32
N SER A 57 -0.38 -12.52 17.50
CA SER A 57 -0.46 -13.20 18.80
C SER A 57 0.54 -12.63 19.82
N PHE A 58 1.57 -11.95 19.35
CA PHE A 58 2.54 -11.26 20.18
C PHE A 58 2.25 -9.76 20.18
N LYS A 59 2.37 -9.15 21.35
CA LYS A 59 2.08 -7.73 21.59
C LYS A 59 3.33 -6.91 21.88
N ARG A 60 4.43 -7.54 22.28
CA ARG A 60 5.70 -6.88 22.60
C ARG A 60 6.80 -7.45 21.71
N VAL A 61 7.44 -6.56 20.94
CA VAL A 61 8.47 -6.93 19.96
C VAL A 61 9.73 -6.11 20.19
N LEU A 62 10.87 -6.77 20.11
CA LEU A 62 12.17 -6.16 20.06
C LEU A 62 12.77 -6.38 18.67
N ILE A 63 13.28 -5.33 18.04
CA ILE A 63 14.06 -5.42 16.80
C ILE A 63 15.52 -5.20 17.14
N LEU A 64 16.36 -6.19 16.84
CA LEU A 64 17.82 -6.12 17.00
C LEU A 64 18.47 -6.06 15.62
N ASN A 65 19.15 -4.96 15.35
CA ASN A 65 19.90 -4.78 14.12
C ASN A 65 21.40 -4.93 14.40
N GLU A 66 21.96 -6.08 13.99
CA GLU A 66 23.39 -6.40 14.20
C GLU A 66 24.28 -5.99 13.01
N SER A 67 23.68 -5.56 11.91
CA SER A 67 24.41 -5.13 10.73
C SER A 67 23.87 -3.79 10.25
N ILE A 68 24.65 -2.73 10.44
CA ILE A 68 24.20 -1.37 10.14
C ILE A 68 24.55 -1.01 8.70
N ASN A 69 23.51 -0.92 7.85
CA ASN A 69 23.58 -0.35 6.50
C ASN A 69 22.23 0.28 6.16
N PRO A 70 22.09 1.04 5.04
CA PRO A 70 20.84 1.72 4.68
C PRO A 70 19.62 0.79 4.62
N VAL A 71 19.78 -0.44 4.14
CA VAL A 71 18.68 -1.43 4.04
C VAL A 71 18.20 -1.83 5.43
N THR A 72 19.10 -2.20 6.33
CA THR A 72 18.70 -2.68 7.67
C THR A 72 18.18 -1.57 8.56
N GLN A 73 18.68 -0.34 8.41
CA GLN A 73 18.15 0.83 9.11
C GLN A 73 16.72 1.14 8.65
N GLY A 74 16.52 1.28 7.34
CA GLY A 74 15.18 1.52 6.76
C GLY A 74 14.21 0.38 7.07
N LEU A 75 14.66 -0.87 6.99
CA LEU A 75 13.85 -2.05 7.32
C LEU A 75 13.39 -2.05 8.79
N SER A 76 14.31 -1.76 9.73
CA SER A 76 13.99 -1.68 11.15
C SER A 76 12.94 -0.61 11.43
N GLN A 77 13.12 0.58 10.85
CA GLN A 77 12.18 1.69 11.01
C GLN A 77 10.80 1.35 10.42
N GLN A 78 10.75 0.87 9.17
CA GLN A 78 9.50 0.55 8.50
C GLN A 78 8.75 -0.61 9.20
N LEU A 79 9.47 -1.62 9.71
CA LEU A 79 8.86 -2.70 10.50
C LEU A 79 8.27 -2.16 11.80
N GLN A 80 8.99 -1.30 12.52
CA GLN A 80 8.51 -0.68 13.75
C GLN A 80 7.24 0.13 13.49
N GLU A 81 7.23 0.98 12.49
CA GLU A 81 6.08 1.80 12.12
C GLU A 81 4.85 0.94 11.78
N GLN A 82 5.01 -0.09 10.96
CA GLN A 82 3.90 -0.96 10.57
C GLN A 82 3.40 -1.83 11.72
N LEU A 83 4.30 -2.42 12.50
CA LEU A 83 3.91 -3.25 13.64
C LEU A 83 3.15 -2.44 14.68
N THR A 84 3.55 -1.21 14.91
CA THR A 84 2.88 -0.32 15.87
C THR A 84 1.54 0.17 15.32
N SER A 85 1.52 0.71 14.09
CA SER A 85 0.34 1.38 13.53
C SER A 85 -0.76 0.41 13.09
N LEU A 86 -0.41 -0.70 12.41
CA LEU A 86 -1.39 -1.63 11.84
C LEU A 86 -1.74 -2.79 12.77
N TYR A 87 -0.81 -3.22 13.61
CA TYR A 87 -1.00 -4.42 14.45
C TYR A 87 -1.08 -4.10 15.94
N GLY A 88 -0.89 -2.83 16.35
CA GLY A 88 -0.95 -2.41 17.75
C GLY A 88 0.12 -3.07 18.62
N VAL A 89 1.30 -3.36 18.03
CA VAL A 89 2.44 -3.97 18.73
C VAL A 89 3.20 -2.88 19.48
N GLN A 90 3.56 -3.14 20.72
CA GLN A 90 4.44 -2.30 21.52
C GLN A 90 5.90 -2.68 21.27
N MET A 91 6.72 -1.70 20.88
CA MET A 91 8.16 -1.89 20.78
C MET A 91 8.79 -1.81 22.16
N VAL A 92 9.63 -2.79 22.50
CA VAL A 92 10.35 -2.85 23.79
C VAL A 92 11.84 -2.77 23.56
N ALA A 93 12.56 -2.27 24.57
CA ALA A 93 14.01 -2.12 24.51
C ALA A 93 14.77 -3.32 25.10
N GLN A 94 14.15 -4.04 26.01
CA GLN A 94 14.77 -5.15 26.71
C GLN A 94 14.25 -6.49 26.22
N ARG A 95 15.18 -7.44 26.03
CA ARG A 95 14.85 -8.78 25.55
C ARG A 95 13.87 -9.52 26.48
N ALA A 96 14.04 -9.34 27.79
CA ALA A 96 13.19 -9.97 28.80
C ALA A 96 11.72 -9.57 28.70
N GLU A 97 11.43 -8.39 28.17
CA GLU A 97 10.06 -7.89 27.97
C GLU A 97 9.44 -8.34 26.65
N ALA A 98 10.27 -8.79 25.70
CA ALA A 98 9.84 -9.14 24.37
C ALA A 98 9.12 -10.49 24.36
N GLN A 99 8.03 -10.59 23.63
CA GLN A 99 7.40 -11.86 23.28
C GLN A 99 7.97 -12.42 21.97
N LEU A 100 8.47 -11.52 21.10
CA LEU A 100 9.17 -11.84 19.88
C LEU A 100 10.37 -10.92 19.70
N VAL A 101 11.49 -11.50 19.34
CA VAL A 101 12.72 -10.77 18.97
C VAL A 101 12.96 -10.99 17.48
N ILE A 102 12.99 -9.92 16.71
CA ILE A 102 13.37 -9.91 15.30
C ILE A 102 14.82 -9.51 15.22
N ARG A 103 15.69 -10.44 14.88
CA ARG A 103 17.13 -10.21 14.78
C ARG A 103 17.53 -10.14 13.31
N LEU A 104 18.06 -8.98 12.89
CA LEU A 104 18.59 -8.71 11.56
C LEU A 104 20.11 -8.79 11.61
N GLN A 105 20.70 -9.75 10.92
CA GLN A 105 22.13 -10.03 10.98
C GLN A 105 22.73 -10.40 9.62
N LYS A 106 24.06 -10.30 9.51
CA LYS A 106 24.82 -10.66 8.30
C LYS A 106 24.27 -9.98 7.05
N SER A 107 23.91 -8.69 7.17
CA SER A 107 23.41 -7.94 6.02
C SER A 107 24.57 -7.52 5.12
N ARG A 108 24.40 -7.72 3.84
CA ARG A 108 25.29 -7.24 2.78
C ARG A 108 24.49 -6.35 1.85
N LEU A 109 25.08 -5.23 1.47
CA LEU A 109 24.58 -4.35 0.43
C LEU A 109 25.74 -4.01 -0.49
N GLU A 110 25.59 -4.27 -1.78
CA GLU A 110 26.62 -3.98 -2.80
C GLU A 110 25.96 -3.55 -4.10
N THR A 111 26.64 -2.71 -4.85
CA THR A 111 26.27 -2.32 -6.21
C THR A 111 27.34 -2.76 -7.17
N VAL A 112 26.98 -3.51 -8.20
CA VAL A 112 27.90 -4.08 -9.19
C VAL A 112 27.49 -3.71 -10.60
N ALA A 113 28.45 -3.53 -11.49
CA ALA A 113 28.18 -3.33 -12.91
C ALA A 113 27.84 -4.68 -13.56
N VAL A 114 26.70 -4.75 -14.26
CA VAL A 114 26.21 -5.96 -14.94
C VAL A 114 26.06 -5.77 -16.45
N GLY A 115 26.04 -4.52 -16.95
CA GLY A 115 26.01 -4.20 -18.37
C GLY A 115 27.03 -3.10 -18.71
N PHE A 116 27.66 -3.23 -19.87
CA PHE A 116 28.71 -2.32 -20.34
C PHE A 116 28.44 -1.86 -21.75
N SER A 117 28.91 -0.65 -22.08
CA SER A 117 28.99 -0.14 -23.47
C SER A 117 30.12 -0.81 -24.25
N SER A 118 30.16 -0.61 -25.56
CA SER A 118 31.27 -1.05 -26.41
C SER A 118 32.63 -0.44 -26.01
N ALA A 119 32.62 0.69 -25.31
CA ALA A 119 33.82 1.34 -24.76
C ALA A 119 34.16 0.85 -23.33
N GLY A 120 33.51 -0.20 -22.82
CA GLY A 120 33.77 -0.79 -21.49
C GLY A 120 33.23 0.03 -20.31
N ARG A 121 32.36 1.03 -20.55
CA ARG A 121 31.78 1.85 -19.48
C ARG A 121 30.51 1.19 -18.97
N PRO A 122 30.25 1.19 -17.64
CA PRO A 122 28.99 0.69 -17.08
C PRO A 122 27.78 1.37 -17.71
N ARG A 123 26.77 0.59 -18.07
CA ARG A 123 25.47 1.05 -18.58
C ARG A 123 24.31 0.52 -17.75
N GLU A 124 24.57 -0.55 -17.04
CA GLU A 124 23.60 -1.16 -16.15
C GLU A 124 24.28 -1.57 -14.85
N LEU A 125 23.71 -1.15 -13.74
CA LEU A 125 24.16 -1.49 -12.40
C LEU A 125 23.10 -2.33 -11.70
N GLU A 126 23.52 -3.24 -10.84
CA GLU A 126 22.66 -4.08 -10.02
C GLU A 126 22.96 -3.82 -8.53
N VAL A 127 21.95 -3.40 -7.80
CA VAL A 127 21.97 -3.37 -6.33
C VAL A 127 21.60 -4.78 -5.83
N ARG A 128 22.46 -5.36 -5.01
CA ARG A 128 22.26 -6.65 -4.34
C ARG A 128 22.18 -6.43 -2.84
N ALA A 129 21.13 -6.94 -2.23
CA ALA A 129 20.99 -6.91 -0.78
C ALA A 129 20.66 -8.29 -0.26
N SER A 130 21.44 -8.76 0.70
CA SER A 130 21.16 -10.01 1.43
C SER A 130 21.16 -9.77 2.93
N LEU A 131 20.35 -10.55 3.65
CA LEU A 131 20.13 -10.38 5.07
C LEU A 131 19.64 -11.69 5.68
N TYR A 132 20.21 -12.09 6.83
CA TYR A 132 19.63 -13.15 7.66
C TYR A 132 18.67 -12.53 8.68
N ALA A 133 17.44 -13.03 8.68
CA ALA A 133 16.45 -12.70 9.69
C ALA A 133 16.17 -13.92 10.58
N ARG A 134 16.23 -13.71 11.89
CA ARG A 134 15.89 -14.71 12.90
C ARG A 134 14.72 -14.19 13.72
N LEU A 135 13.75 -15.04 13.98
CA LEU A 135 12.61 -14.79 14.84
C LEU A 135 12.75 -15.67 16.08
N GLU A 136 12.98 -15.04 17.23
CA GLU A 136 13.31 -15.70 18.48
C GLU A 136 12.31 -15.33 19.57
N ASN A 137 12.15 -16.20 20.57
CA ASN A 137 11.49 -15.82 21.82
C ASN A 137 12.45 -15.04 22.74
N ALA A 138 11.99 -14.63 23.92
CA ALA A 138 12.79 -13.90 24.89
C ALA A 138 14.04 -14.69 25.34
N VAL A 139 13.97 -16.02 25.40
CA VAL A 139 15.05 -16.90 25.84
C VAL A 139 16.13 -17.08 24.75
N GLY A 140 15.73 -16.93 23.47
CA GLY A 140 16.64 -17.06 22.33
C GLY A 140 16.35 -18.24 21.42
N ASP A 141 15.31 -19.00 21.73
CA ASP A 141 14.89 -20.11 20.87
C ASP A 141 14.24 -19.58 19.60
N LEU A 142 14.50 -20.23 18.48
CA LEU A 142 13.91 -19.90 17.22
C LEU A 142 12.41 -20.25 17.22
N VAL A 143 11.57 -19.26 16.93
CA VAL A 143 10.13 -19.43 16.72
C VAL A 143 9.86 -20.12 15.37
N GLN A 144 10.76 -19.90 14.41
CA GLN A 144 10.81 -20.58 13.12
C GLN A 144 12.26 -20.60 12.59
N PRO A 145 12.58 -21.45 11.60
CA PRO A 145 13.91 -21.46 11.00
C PRO A 145 14.35 -20.08 10.52
N ALA A 146 15.63 -19.77 10.74
CA ALA A 146 16.23 -18.53 10.23
C ALA A 146 16.11 -18.48 8.70
N VAL A 147 15.93 -17.30 8.15
CA VAL A 147 15.76 -17.10 6.71
C VAL A 147 16.83 -16.18 6.15
N LEU A 148 17.40 -16.59 5.02
CA LEU A 148 18.15 -15.71 4.15
C LEU A 148 17.16 -15.01 3.23
N LEU A 149 17.18 -13.70 3.25
CA LEU A 149 16.49 -12.84 2.29
C LEU A 149 17.55 -12.31 1.33
N ASP A 150 17.36 -12.51 0.03
CA ASP A 150 18.26 -12.06 -1.04
C ASP A 150 17.40 -11.38 -2.11
N LEU A 151 17.71 -10.14 -2.41
CA LEU A 151 17.01 -9.33 -3.41
C LEU A 151 18.00 -8.59 -4.29
N ARG A 152 17.62 -8.42 -5.56
CA ARG A 152 18.41 -7.74 -6.59
C ARG A 152 17.53 -6.79 -7.37
N ARG A 153 18.09 -5.64 -7.74
CA ARG A 153 17.43 -4.64 -8.58
C ARG A 153 18.44 -4.01 -9.53
N THR A 154 18.13 -4.02 -10.81
CA THR A 154 18.95 -3.36 -11.83
C THR A 154 18.41 -1.98 -12.17
N TYR A 155 19.31 -1.09 -12.57
CA TYR A 155 19.00 0.23 -13.10
C TYR A 155 20.03 0.66 -14.13
N SER A 156 19.59 1.46 -15.10
CA SER A 156 20.47 1.98 -16.14
C SER A 156 21.18 3.25 -15.67
N VAL A 157 22.41 3.43 -16.12
CA VAL A 157 23.21 4.62 -15.85
C VAL A 157 23.70 5.27 -17.14
N ASN A 158 23.83 6.59 -17.10
CA ASN A 158 24.41 7.39 -18.19
C ASN A 158 25.60 8.18 -17.63
N ASP A 159 26.72 8.17 -18.34
CA ASP A 159 27.98 8.80 -17.93
C ASP A 159 27.85 10.31 -17.66
N SER A 160 26.89 10.97 -18.32
CA SER A 160 26.63 12.41 -18.16
C SER A 160 25.73 12.77 -16.97
N GLU A 161 25.15 11.78 -16.27
CA GLU A 161 24.10 12.01 -15.28
C GLU A 161 24.42 11.33 -13.94
N VAL A 162 25.55 11.70 -13.35
CA VAL A 162 26.01 11.09 -12.08
C VAL A 162 25.00 11.27 -10.94
N LEU A 163 24.34 12.41 -10.84
CA LEU A 163 23.31 12.67 -9.82
C LEU A 163 22.09 11.76 -10.01
N ALA A 164 21.62 11.61 -11.25
CA ALA A 164 20.50 10.73 -11.57
C ALA A 164 20.83 9.26 -11.30
N ALA A 165 22.10 8.84 -11.48
CA ALA A 165 22.55 7.50 -11.12
C ALA A 165 22.47 7.26 -9.59
N ALA A 166 22.91 8.22 -8.78
CA ALA A 166 22.83 8.13 -7.32
C ALA A 166 21.39 8.11 -6.80
N GLU A 167 20.51 8.91 -7.40
CA GLU A 167 19.08 8.89 -7.08
C GLU A 167 18.43 7.55 -7.47
N SER A 168 18.80 6.99 -8.62
CA SER A 168 18.33 5.68 -9.06
C SER A 168 18.77 4.57 -8.11
N GLU A 169 20.02 4.58 -7.67
CA GLU A 169 20.52 3.62 -6.66
C GLU A 169 19.72 3.70 -5.37
N ARG A 170 19.55 4.90 -4.84
CA ARG A 170 18.78 5.13 -3.61
C ARG A 170 17.35 4.61 -3.74
N PHE A 171 16.69 4.87 -4.87
CA PHE A 171 15.35 4.37 -5.17
C PHE A 171 15.31 2.83 -5.20
N GLN A 172 16.32 2.16 -5.77
CA GLN A 172 16.40 0.70 -5.75
C GLN A 172 16.60 0.15 -4.33
N ILE A 173 17.43 0.80 -3.50
CA ILE A 173 17.62 0.44 -2.09
C ILE A 173 16.30 0.57 -1.31
N GLU A 174 15.53 1.64 -1.52
CA GLU A 174 14.22 1.83 -0.89
C GLU A 174 13.21 0.76 -1.33
N ASN A 175 13.19 0.39 -2.60
CA ASN A 175 12.33 -0.68 -3.11
C ASN A 175 12.70 -2.04 -2.52
N ILE A 176 14.00 -2.38 -2.46
CA ILE A 176 14.49 -3.59 -1.81
C ILE A 176 14.06 -3.61 -0.33
N THR A 177 14.24 -2.51 0.38
CA THR A 177 13.87 -2.40 1.80
C THR A 177 12.39 -2.67 2.01
N ARG A 178 11.52 -2.11 1.16
CA ARG A 178 10.07 -2.33 1.19
C ARG A 178 9.70 -3.78 0.90
N ASP A 179 10.36 -4.41 -0.07
CA ASP A 179 10.11 -5.81 -0.41
C ASP A 179 10.54 -6.76 0.72
N LEU A 180 11.69 -6.48 1.36
CA LEU A 180 12.16 -7.23 2.54
C LEU A 180 11.19 -7.10 3.71
N GLN A 181 10.70 -5.89 3.97
CA GLN A 181 9.70 -5.62 4.98
C GLN A 181 8.43 -6.46 4.76
N GLN A 182 7.89 -6.44 3.54
CA GLN A 182 6.70 -7.23 3.20
C GLN A 182 6.94 -8.75 3.36
N GLN A 183 8.13 -9.24 3.01
CA GLN A 183 8.48 -10.65 3.18
C GLN A 183 8.51 -11.02 4.67
N LEU A 184 9.10 -10.19 5.53
CA LEU A 184 9.13 -10.41 6.98
C LEU A 184 7.73 -10.36 7.58
N LEU A 185 6.92 -9.36 7.23
CA LEU A 185 5.54 -9.26 7.72
C LEU A 185 4.69 -10.49 7.35
N ARG A 186 4.78 -10.96 6.11
CA ARG A 186 4.09 -12.20 5.70
C ARG A 186 4.51 -13.41 6.55
N ARG A 187 5.78 -13.48 6.97
CA ARG A 187 6.27 -14.55 7.86
C ARG A 187 5.71 -14.41 9.27
N LEU A 188 5.67 -13.19 9.81
CA LEU A 188 5.09 -12.91 11.13
C LEU A 188 3.60 -13.29 11.19
N VAL A 189 2.84 -12.96 10.16
CA VAL A 189 1.42 -13.33 10.04
C VAL A 189 1.25 -14.86 9.94
N ARG A 190 2.14 -15.54 9.23
CA ARG A 190 2.10 -17.02 9.11
C ARG A 190 2.38 -17.73 10.43
N ILE A 191 3.31 -17.26 11.25
CA ILE A 191 3.56 -17.80 12.59
C ILE A 191 2.27 -17.80 13.41
N GLN A 192 1.51 -16.71 13.33
CA GLN A 192 0.23 -16.60 14.00
C GLN A 192 -0.79 -17.63 13.54
N SER A 193 -0.91 -17.86 12.22
CA SER A 193 -1.86 -18.83 11.69
C SER A 193 -1.57 -20.24 12.20
N LEU A 194 -0.29 -20.63 12.26
CA LEU A 194 0.13 -21.91 12.82
C LEU A 194 -0.16 -22.03 14.31
N ALA A 195 0.12 -20.99 15.10
CA ALA A 195 -0.18 -20.96 16.53
C ALA A 195 -1.69 -21.09 16.82
N ASN A 196 -2.54 -20.50 15.98
CA ASN A 196 -3.98 -20.61 16.09
C ASN A 196 -4.50 -22.01 15.69
N GLN A 197 -3.91 -22.66 14.70
CA GLN A 197 -4.27 -24.03 14.30
C GLN A 197 -3.96 -25.04 15.39
N VAL A 198 -2.82 -24.89 16.08
CA VAL A 198 -2.44 -25.75 17.22
C VAL A 198 -3.37 -25.57 18.42
N ARG A 199 -3.96 -24.36 18.60
CA ARG A 199 -4.90 -24.07 19.69
C ARG A 199 -6.35 -24.51 19.43
N SER A 200 -6.71 -24.77 18.17
CA SER A 200 -8.01 -25.31 17.77
C SER A 200 -7.79 -26.73 17.20
N PRO A 201 -7.65 -27.77 18.06
CA PRO A 201 -7.76 -29.12 17.56
C PRO A 201 -9.17 -29.28 17.01
N ALA A 202 -9.27 -29.84 15.81
CA ALA A 202 -10.53 -30.10 15.15
C ALA A 202 -11.46 -30.87 16.09
N SER A 203 -12.58 -30.23 16.45
CA SER A 203 -13.71 -30.86 17.11
C SER A 203 -14.54 -31.66 16.11
#